data_f216d840cf9b142f3add02b1880278b4
#
_entry.id   f216d840cf9b142f3add02b1880278b4
#
_cell.length_a   1.000
_cell.length_b   1.000
_cell.length_c   1.000
_cell.angle_alpha   90.00
_cell.angle_beta   90.00
_cell.angle_gamma   90.00
#
_symmetry.space_group_name_H-M   'P 1'
#
loop_
_entity.id
_entity.type
_entity.pdbx_description
1 polymer ?
#
loop_
_entity_poly.entity_id
_entity_poly.type
_entity_poly.pdbx_seq_one_letter_code
_entity_poly.pdbx_strand_id
1 'polypeptide(L)'
;MDSTPLPVCRLHKSRSHKVCKEFSGYSKNSMGFYYGIKLQLITDIDGIPLSLQFTTTKTGDRDWLEQETQTTFKDCGYLFVGDKGYCGVEFHKKILNTGNYLLTGIKRSKKATLPLALWQLQLLKLRARIETCFDKLKDYYNLVSTKARSPLGYQLNWIISIFSLVVGW
;
A
#
# COMPACT_ATOMS: atom_id res chain seq x y z
N MET A 1 -0.23 -3.13 -6.50
CA MET A 1 -0.34 -2.01 -5.54
C MET A 1 -1.14 -2.41 -4.33
N ASP A 2 -0.72 -1.99 -3.16
CA ASP A 2 -1.39 -2.23 -1.88
C ASP A 2 -0.80 -1.33 -0.79
N SER A 3 -1.39 -1.36 0.42
CA SER A 3 -0.87 -0.67 1.59
C SER A 3 -0.67 -1.62 2.77
N THR A 4 0.31 -1.31 3.62
CA THR A 4 0.54 -2.08 4.84
C THR A 4 0.68 -1.17 6.05
N PRO A 5 0.08 -1.54 7.21
CA PRO A 5 0.24 -0.78 8.44
C PRO A 5 1.66 -0.91 8.99
N LEU A 6 2.18 0.20 9.50
CA LEU A 6 3.44 0.29 10.21
C LEU A 6 3.18 0.81 11.64
N PRO A 7 2.96 -0.08 12.61
CA PRO A 7 2.81 0.31 14.00
C PRO A 7 4.10 0.93 14.53
N VAL A 8 4.01 2.10 15.17
CA VAL A 8 5.16 2.77 15.81
C VAL A 8 5.34 2.35 17.26
N CYS A 9 4.31 1.80 17.89
CA CYS A 9 4.38 1.25 19.24
C CYS A 9 3.25 0.25 19.48
N ARG A 10 3.33 -0.48 20.59
CA ARG A 10 2.22 -1.32 21.05
C ARG A 10 1.01 -0.44 21.41
N LEU A 11 -0.20 -0.86 21.08
CA LEU A 11 -1.42 -0.05 21.19
C LEU A 11 -1.64 0.53 22.61
N HIS A 12 -1.38 -0.26 23.66
CA HIS A 12 -1.55 0.21 25.05
C HIS A 12 -0.56 1.33 25.43
N LYS A 13 0.57 1.48 24.71
CA LYS A 13 1.55 2.55 24.92
C LYS A 13 1.29 3.80 24.07
N SER A 14 0.31 3.79 23.17
CA SER A 14 0.08 4.87 22.21
C SER A 14 -0.16 6.24 22.86
N ARG A 15 -0.82 6.29 24.01
CA ARG A 15 -1.08 7.55 24.74
C ARG A 15 0.18 8.19 25.30
N SER A 16 1.15 7.38 25.74
CA SER A 16 2.44 7.86 26.30
C SER A 16 3.53 7.96 25.23
N HIS A 17 3.30 7.44 24.02
CA HIS A 17 4.29 7.44 22.95
C HIS A 17 4.42 8.84 22.33
N LYS A 18 5.59 9.45 22.48
CA LYS A 18 5.85 10.82 22.00
C LYS A 18 6.47 10.84 20.61
N VAL A 19 7.22 9.78 20.27
CA VAL A 19 7.93 9.69 18.99
C VAL A 19 6.93 9.49 17.86
N CYS A 20 7.10 10.21 16.76
CA CYS A 20 6.23 10.12 15.58
C CYS A 20 4.76 10.54 15.81
N LYS A 21 4.45 11.23 16.92
CA LYS A 21 3.07 11.61 17.27
C LYS A 21 2.41 12.50 16.21
N GLU A 22 3.19 13.33 15.54
CA GLU A 22 2.69 14.31 14.56
C GLU A 22 2.11 13.66 13.29
N PHE A 23 2.66 12.51 12.89
CA PHE A 23 2.24 11.81 11.67
C PHE A 23 1.63 10.43 11.91
N SER A 24 1.61 9.96 13.16
CA SER A 24 0.97 8.70 13.53
C SER A 24 -0.49 8.89 13.91
N GLY A 25 -1.31 7.88 13.67
CA GLY A 25 -2.71 7.88 14.03
C GLY A 25 -3.22 6.49 14.39
N TYR A 26 -4.43 6.46 14.95
CA TYR A 26 -5.14 5.19 15.17
C TYR A 26 -5.81 4.73 13.88
N SER A 27 -5.74 3.44 13.61
CA SER A 27 -6.48 2.80 12.53
C SER A 27 -6.77 1.35 12.87
N LYS A 28 -7.56 0.69 12.01
CA LYS A 28 -7.96 -0.71 12.16
C LYS A 28 -7.66 -1.47 10.87
N ASN A 29 -7.11 -2.66 11.01
CA ASN A 29 -6.96 -3.63 9.93
C ASN A 29 -7.63 -4.96 10.30
N SER A 30 -7.42 -6.02 9.51
CA SER A 30 -7.94 -7.36 9.77
C SER A 30 -7.42 -7.96 11.09
N MET A 31 -6.23 -7.55 11.55
CA MET A 31 -5.60 -8.02 12.80
C MET A 31 -6.04 -7.21 14.03
N GLY A 32 -6.80 -6.12 13.85
CA GLY A 32 -7.26 -5.28 14.96
C GLY A 32 -6.84 -3.82 14.84
N PHE A 33 -6.85 -3.11 15.99
CA PHE A 33 -6.44 -1.72 16.06
C PHE A 33 -4.92 -1.60 16.16
N TYR A 34 -4.38 -0.57 15.52
CA TYR A 34 -2.96 -0.17 15.65
C TYR A 34 -2.83 1.34 15.76
N TYR A 35 -1.66 1.78 16.26
CA TYR A 35 -1.24 3.17 16.27
C TYR A 35 0.06 3.29 15.48
N GLY A 36 0.03 4.08 14.39
CA GLY A 36 1.17 4.18 13.48
C GLY A 36 0.87 4.96 12.21
N ILE A 37 1.52 4.56 11.14
CA ILE A 37 1.37 5.09 9.78
C ILE A 37 1.05 3.95 8.81
N LYS A 38 0.90 4.27 7.52
CA LYS A 38 0.80 3.29 6.44
C LYS A 38 1.96 3.45 5.45
N LEU A 39 2.48 2.34 4.95
CA LEU A 39 3.29 2.31 3.74
C LEU A 39 2.38 1.97 2.56
N GLN A 40 2.30 2.88 1.61
CA GLN A 40 1.69 2.67 0.30
C GLN A 40 2.77 2.21 -0.66
N LEU A 41 2.48 1.21 -1.50
CA LEU A 41 3.47 0.62 -2.40
C LEU A 41 2.85 0.24 -3.74
N ILE A 42 3.52 0.60 -4.82
CA ILE A 42 3.28 0.11 -6.17
C ILE A 42 4.54 -0.65 -6.60
N THR A 43 4.37 -1.87 -7.05
CA THR A 43 5.45 -2.69 -7.61
C THR A 43 5.14 -3.05 -9.05
N ASP A 44 6.16 -3.38 -9.81
CA ASP A 44 5.99 -4.06 -11.09
C ASP A 44 5.54 -5.53 -10.92
N ILE A 45 5.49 -6.27 -12.02
CA ILE A 45 5.11 -7.70 -12.02
C ILE A 45 6.13 -8.59 -11.35
N ASP A 46 7.37 -8.16 -11.21
CA ASP A 46 8.45 -8.90 -10.56
C ASP A 46 8.56 -8.57 -9.08
N GLY A 47 7.81 -7.58 -8.61
CA GLY A 47 7.78 -7.15 -7.22
C GLY A 47 8.77 -6.02 -6.91
N ILE A 48 9.41 -5.43 -7.94
CA ILE A 48 10.31 -4.30 -7.78
C ILE A 48 9.49 -3.04 -7.48
N PRO A 49 9.80 -2.29 -6.41
CA PRO A 49 9.11 -1.05 -6.07
C PRO A 49 9.23 0.01 -7.18
N LEU A 50 8.10 0.50 -7.69
CA LEU A 50 8.02 1.60 -8.65
C LEU A 50 7.68 2.92 -7.98
N SER A 51 6.82 2.90 -6.96
CA SER A 51 6.49 4.05 -6.14
C SER A 51 6.18 3.60 -4.73
N LEU A 52 6.58 4.42 -3.77
CA LEU A 52 6.30 4.18 -2.35
C LEU A 52 6.07 5.51 -1.64
N GLN A 53 5.18 5.48 -0.65
CA GLN A 53 4.96 6.63 0.21
C GLN A 53 4.56 6.21 1.63
N PHE A 54 5.13 6.89 2.62
CA PHE A 54 4.66 6.80 3.99
C PHE A 54 3.53 7.81 4.19
N THR A 55 2.34 7.31 4.51
CA THR A 55 1.14 8.13 4.68
C THR A 55 0.59 8.02 6.08
N THR A 56 -0.16 9.04 6.49
CA THR A 56 -0.92 8.95 7.74
C THR A 56 -2.03 7.90 7.62
N THR A 57 -2.51 7.40 8.75
CA THR A 57 -3.63 6.45 8.77
C THR A 57 -4.93 7.02 8.21
N LYS A 58 -5.05 8.34 8.10
CA LYS A 58 -6.22 9.05 7.55
C LYS A 58 -6.24 9.05 6.03
N THR A 59 -5.08 8.92 5.36
CA THR A 59 -4.99 8.90 3.91
C THR A 59 -5.65 7.63 3.37
N GLY A 60 -6.64 7.78 2.51
CA GLY A 60 -7.29 6.67 1.82
C GLY A 60 -6.34 6.05 0.78
N ASP A 61 -6.38 4.73 0.63
CA ASP A 61 -5.53 4.05 -0.36
C ASP A 61 -5.92 4.46 -1.79
N ARG A 62 -7.20 4.77 -2.02
CA ARG A 62 -7.69 5.30 -3.30
C ARG A 62 -7.21 6.72 -3.56
N ASP A 63 -7.24 7.58 -2.53
CA ASP A 63 -6.83 8.98 -2.67
C ASP A 63 -5.34 9.07 -3.02
N TRP A 64 -4.53 8.22 -2.38
CA TRP A 64 -3.13 8.12 -2.71
C TRP A 64 -2.89 7.63 -4.15
N LEU A 65 -3.57 6.57 -4.58
CA LEU A 65 -3.42 6.06 -5.95
C LEU A 65 -3.87 7.10 -6.99
N GLU A 66 -4.97 7.81 -6.73
CA GLU A 66 -5.44 8.90 -7.60
C GLU A 66 -4.35 9.97 -7.75
N GLN A 67 -3.72 10.39 -6.65
CA GLN A 67 -2.61 11.34 -6.67
C GLN A 67 -1.41 10.80 -7.45
N GLU A 68 -0.97 9.57 -7.20
CA GLU A 68 0.16 8.95 -7.91
C GLU A 68 -0.08 8.86 -9.42
N THR A 69 -1.29 8.52 -9.84
CA THR A 69 -1.63 8.44 -11.27
C THR A 69 -1.77 9.80 -11.93
N GLN A 70 -2.02 10.87 -11.18
CA GLN A 70 -2.03 12.25 -11.69
C GLN A 70 -0.63 12.88 -11.76
N THR A 71 0.33 12.35 -11.02
CA THR A 71 1.68 12.90 -10.92
C THR A 71 2.72 11.96 -11.52
N THR A 72 3.13 10.94 -10.78
CA THR A 72 4.24 10.03 -11.14
C THR A 72 3.93 9.19 -12.38
N PHE A 73 2.69 8.72 -12.52
CA PHE A 73 2.27 7.82 -13.60
C PHE A 73 1.32 8.46 -14.61
N LYS A 74 1.27 9.77 -14.70
CA LYS A 74 0.39 10.46 -15.64
C LYS A 74 0.69 10.05 -17.09
N ASP A 75 -0.35 9.68 -17.83
CA ASP A 75 -0.31 9.30 -19.25
C ASP A 75 0.67 8.15 -19.59
N CYS A 76 0.98 7.29 -18.60
CA CYS A 76 1.93 6.19 -18.79
C CYS A 76 1.30 4.94 -19.42
N GLY A 77 -0.04 4.82 -19.47
CA GLY A 77 -0.73 3.64 -19.99
C GLY A 77 -0.61 2.40 -19.11
N TYR A 78 -0.27 2.53 -17.83
CA TYR A 78 -0.14 1.39 -16.93
C TYR A 78 -1.47 0.74 -16.57
N LEU A 79 -1.43 -0.59 -16.40
CA LEU A 79 -2.52 -1.35 -15.82
C LEU A 79 -2.22 -1.64 -14.35
N PHE A 80 -2.85 -0.89 -13.46
CA PHE A 80 -2.77 -1.11 -12.02
C PHE A 80 -3.65 -2.29 -11.60
N VAL A 81 -3.07 -3.22 -10.85
CA VAL A 81 -3.80 -4.36 -10.28
C VAL A 81 -3.95 -4.17 -8.78
N GLY A 82 -5.19 -4.09 -8.31
CA GLY A 82 -5.52 -3.82 -6.91
C GLY A 82 -6.49 -4.83 -6.31
N ASP A 83 -6.65 -4.75 -5.00
CA ASP A 83 -7.64 -5.53 -4.29
C ASP A 83 -9.08 -5.02 -4.49
N LYS A 84 -10.07 -5.68 -3.87
CA LYS A 84 -11.48 -5.25 -3.91
C LYS A 84 -11.73 -3.91 -3.22
N GLY A 85 -10.80 -3.41 -2.41
CA GLY A 85 -10.87 -2.10 -1.79
C GLY A 85 -10.87 -0.97 -2.81
N TYR A 86 -10.17 -1.16 -3.93
CA TYR A 86 -10.10 -0.18 -5.03
C TYR A 86 -11.27 -0.27 -6.02
N CYS A 87 -12.21 -1.22 -5.86
CA CYS A 87 -13.33 -1.41 -6.77
C CYS A 87 -14.34 -0.25 -6.69
N GLY A 88 -14.73 0.31 -7.85
CA GLY A 88 -15.75 1.35 -7.96
C GLY A 88 -15.75 2.00 -9.33
N VAL A 89 -16.93 2.15 -9.96
CA VAL A 89 -17.06 2.67 -11.33
C VAL A 89 -16.44 4.08 -11.45
N GLU A 90 -16.81 4.98 -10.54
CA GLU A 90 -16.30 6.35 -10.55
C GLU A 90 -14.79 6.40 -10.33
N PHE A 91 -14.26 5.53 -9.47
CA PHE A 91 -12.83 5.47 -9.25
C PHE A 91 -12.07 4.92 -10.48
N HIS A 92 -12.63 3.92 -11.16
CA HIS A 92 -12.04 3.42 -12.42
C HIS A 92 -12.02 4.52 -13.50
N LYS A 93 -13.10 5.32 -13.62
CA LYS A 93 -13.13 6.47 -14.54
C LYS A 93 -12.06 7.50 -14.20
N LYS A 94 -11.85 7.82 -12.92
CA LYS A 94 -10.81 8.75 -12.50
C LYS A 94 -9.42 8.26 -12.93
N ILE A 95 -9.09 6.99 -12.69
CA ILE A 95 -7.81 6.41 -13.12
C ILE A 95 -7.68 6.42 -14.65
N LEU A 96 -8.76 6.09 -15.39
CA LEU A 96 -8.75 6.12 -16.84
C LEU A 96 -8.48 7.54 -17.38
N ASN A 97 -9.03 8.56 -16.74
CA ASN A 97 -8.79 9.96 -17.12
C ASN A 97 -7.33 10.42 -16.92
N THR A 98 -6.54 9.69 -16.15
CA THR A 98 -5.08 9.92 -16.02
C THR A 98 -4.26 9.15 -17.05
N GLY A 99 -4.89 8.57 -18.08
CA GLY A 99 -4.21 7.76 -19.10
C GLY A 99 -3.80 6.36 -18.63
N ASN A 100 -4.38 5.86 -17.53
CA ASN A 100 -4.04 4.57 -16.95
C ASN A 100 -5.27 3.67 -16.80
N TYR A 101 -5.04 2.40 -16.51
CA TYR A 101 -6.09 1.39 -16.34
C TYR A 101 -6.06 0.80 -14.93
N LEU A 102 -7.21 0.35 -14.43
CA LEU A 102 -7.33 -0.28 -13.13
C LEU A 102 -8.04 -1.64 -13.27
N LEU A 103 -7.43 -2.69 -12.76
CA LEU A 103 -8.01 -4.02 -12.66
C LEU A 103 -8.18 -4.39 -11.20
N THR A 104 -9.41 -4.70 -10.78
CA THR A 104 -9.74 -5.14 -9.42
C THR A 104 -10.61 -6.38 -9.43
N GLY A 105 -10.56 -7.12 -8.32
CA GLY A 105 -11.52 -8.21 -8.11
C GLY A 105 -12.96 -7.67 -8.01
N ILE A 106 -13.93 -8.47 -8.46
CA ILE A 106 -15.35 -8.12 -8.43
C ILE A 106 -15.87 -8.20 -6.98
N LYS A 107 -16.52 -7.14 -6.51
CA LYS A 107 -17.34 -7.22 -5.29
C LYS A 107 -18.63 -7.97 -5.64
N ARG A 108 -18.93 -9.03 -4.91
CA ARG A 108 -20.23 -9.71 -5.03
C ARG A 108 -21.33 -8.71 -4.63
N SER A 109 -22.04 -8.19 -5.64
CA SER A 109 -23.23 -7.38 -5.48
C SER A 109 -24.43 -8.22 -5.90
N LYS A 110 -25.61 -7.93 -5.37
CA LYS A 110 -26.87 -8.59 -5.81
C LYS A 110 -27.22 -8.31 -7.27
N LYS A 111 -26.53 -7.38 -7.94
CA LYS A 111 -26.71 -7.08 -9.37
C LYS A 111 -25.71 -7.94 -10.16
N ALA A 112 -26.17 -8.52 -11.26
CA ALA A 112 -25.34 -9.29 -12.17
C ALA A 112 -24.14 -8.45 -12.64
N THR A 113 -22.94 -8.91 -12.37
CA THR A 113 -21.69 -8.36 -12.86
C THR A 113 -21.14 -9.31 -13.92
N LEU A 114 -20.63 -8.78 -15.02
CA LEU A 114 -19.96 -9.58 -16.04
C LEU A 114 -18.77 -10.31 -15.40
N PRO A 115 -18.60 -11.61 -15.69
CA PRO A 115 -17.45 -12.35 -15.19
C PRO A 115 -16.17 -11.77 -15.78
N LEU A 116 -15.07 -11.84 -15.01
CA LEU A 116 -13.75 -11.46 -15.49
C LEU A 116 -13.26 -12.50 -16.51
N ALA A 117 -12.58 -12.04 -17.57
CA ALA A 117 -11.91 -12.90 -18.51
C ALA A 117 -10.75 -13.68 -17.85
N LEU A 118 -10.36 -14.81 -18.42
CA LEU A 118 -9.29 -15.65 -17.84
C LEU A 118 -7.98 -14.89 -17.64
N TRP A 119 -7.59 -14.06 -18.61
CA TRP A 119 -6.37 -13.25 -18.50
C TRP A 119 -6.43 -12.23 -17.35
N GLN A 120 -7.60 -11.65 -17.08
CA GLN A 120 -7.81 -10.74 -15.94
C GLN A 120 -7.67 -11.50 -14.62
N LEU A 121 -8.18 -12.72 -14.53
CA LEU A 121 -8.03 -13.56 -13.35
C LEU A 121 -6.56 -13.96 -13.12
N GLN A 122 -5.80 -14.20 -14.19
CA GLN A 122 -4.36 -14.48 -14.09
C GLN A 122 -3.60 -13.26 -13.56
N LEU A 123 -3.89 -12.05 -14.07
CA LEU A 123 -3.27 -10.82 -13.60
C LEU A 123 -3.61 -10.54 -12.12
N LEU A 124 -4.84 -10.79 -11.70
CA LEU A 124 -5.21 -10.63 -10.29
C LEU A 124 -4.44 -11.56 -9.34
N LYS A 125 -3.97 -12.73 -9.81
CA LYS A 125 -3.10 -13.61 -9.01
C LYS A 125 -1.72 -12.99 -8.76
N LEU A 126 -1.22 -12.15 -9.67
CA LEU A 126 0.07 -11.47 -9.51
C LEU A 126 0.07 -10.50 -8.32
N ARG A 127 -1.11 -10.10 -7.83
CA ARG A 127 -1.23 -9.29 -6.62
C ARG A 127 -0.55 -9.91 -5.40
N ALA A 128 -0.48 -11.24 -5.32
CA ALA A 128 0.22 -11.92 -4.24
C ALA A 128 1.71 -11.53 -4.12
N ARG A 129 2.33 -11.03 -5.21
CA ARG A 129 3.71 -10.58 -5.18
C ARG A 129 3.93 -9.37 -4.28
N ILE A 130 2.99 -8.43 -4.22
CA ILE A 130 3.11 -7.28 -3.31
C ILE A 130 2.96 -7.71 -1.84
N GLU A 131 2.16 -8.73 -1.57
CA GLU A 131 2.07 -9.34 -0.23
C GLU A 131 3.43 -9.92 0.17
N THR A 132 4.08 -10.65 -0.76
CA THR A 132 5.46 -11.16 -0.57
C THR A 132 6.47 -10.02 -0.34
N CYS A 133 6.34 -8.89 -1.03
CA CYS A 133 7.20 -7.72 -0.77
C CYS A 133 7.01 -7.18 0.64
N PHE A 134 5.77 -7.07 1.11
CA PHE A 134 5.49 -6.63 2.46
C PHE A 134 6.02 -7.61 3.53
N ASP A 135 5.89 -8.91 3.29
CA ASP A 135 6.42 -9.93 4.20
C ASP A 135 7.96 -9.85 4.25
N LYS A 136 8.64 -9.75 3.11
CA LYS A 136 10.10 -9.53 3.08
C LYS A 136 10.51 -8.27 3.84
N LEU A 137 9.81 -7.15 3.61
CA LEU A 137 10.09 -5.90 4.31
C LEU A 137 9.93 -6.01 5.82
N LYS A 138 8.92 -6.74 6.30
CA LYS A 138 8.63 -6.89 7.73
C LYS A 138 9.54 -7.92 8.40
N ASP A 139 9.72 -9.09 7.77
CA ASP A 139 10.34 -10.25 8.39
C ASP A 139 11.87 -10.27 8.21
N TYR A 140 12.36 -9.89 7.02
CA TYR A 140 13.81 -9.91 6.73
C TYR A 140 14.46 -8.54 6.93
N TYR A 141 13.80 -7.44 6.57
CA TYR A 141 14.40 -6.11 6.61
C TYR A 141 13.94 -5.25 7.79
N ASN A 142 13.25 -5.85 8.77
CA ASN A 142 12.86 -5.21 10.03
C ASN A 142 12.10 -3.88 9.89
N LEU A 143 11.25 -3.75 8.86
CA LEU A 143 10.50 -2.52 8.59
C LEU A 143 9.65 -2.07 9.80
N VAL A 144 9.12 -3.02 10.57
CA VAL A 144 8.25 -2.76 11.73
C VAL A 144 9.00 -2.82 13.05
N SER A 145 10.00 -3.73 13.17
CA SER A 145 10.72 -4.01 14.42
C SER A 145 11.86 -3.03 14.68
N THR A 146 11.59 -1.74 14.60
CA THR A 146 12.62 -0.72 14.88
C THR A 146 12.78 -0.46 16.37
N LYS A 147 14.03 -0.29 16.82
CA LYS A 147 14.38 0.21 18.16
C LYS A 147 14.59 1.73 18.19
N ALA A 148 14.19 2.43 17.13
CA ALA A 148 14.37 3.86 17.01
C ALA A 148 13.65 4.63 18.13
N ARG A 149 14.31 5.70 18.63
CA ARG A 149 13.81 6.56 19.70
C ARG A 149 13.54 7.99 19.23
N SER A 150 13.69 8.25 17.93
CA SER A 150 13.43 9.55 17.30
C SER A 150 12.69 9.40 15.98
N PRO A 151 11.97 10.42 15.51
CA PRO A 151 11.31 10.38 14.18
C PRO A 151 12.31 10.10 13.05
N LEU A 152 13.48 10.74 13.09
CA LEU A 152 14.54 10.51 12.10
C LEU A 152 15.04 9.06 12.12
N GLY A 153 15.18 8.45 13.30
CA GLY A 153 15.56 7.04 13.43
C GLY A 153 14.54 6.10 12.81
N TYR A 154 13.24 6.38 12.93
CA TYR A 154 12.20 5.63 12.23
C TYR A 154 12.31 5.77 10.72
N GLN A 155 12.44 7.00 10.22
CA GLN A 155 12.58 7.28 8.78
C GLN A 155 13.80 6.57 8.19
N LEU A 156 14.95 6.65 8.84
CA LEU A 156 16.17 5.96 8.41
C LEU A 156 15.97 4.44 8.36
N ASN A 157 15.37 3.85 9.39
CA ASN A 157 15.07 2.42 9.39
C ASN A 157 14.17 2.02 8.21
N TRP A 158 13.13 2.78 7.94
CA TRP A 158 12.22 2.51 6.83
C TRP A 158 12.92 2.63 5.47
N ILE A 159 13.75 3.69 5.28
CA ILE A 159 14.52 3.89 4.03
C ILE A 159 15.51 2.74 3.84
N ILE A 160 16.25 2.35 4.88
CA ILE A 160 17.21 1.24 4.82
C ILE A 160 16.47 -0.07 4.48
N SER A 161 15.35 -0.36 5.13
CA SER A 161 14.57 -1.57 4.86
C SER A 161 14.12 -1.65 3.40
N ILE A 162 13.64 -0.53 2.84
CA ILE A 162 13.18 -0.47 1.45
C ILE A 162 14.37 -0.57 0.49
N PHE A 163 15.47 0.14 0.77
CA PHE A 163 16.69 0.06 -0.03
C PHE A 163 17.24 -1.37 -0.07
N SER A 164 17.25 -2.06 1.09
CA SER A 164 17.65 -3.46 1.18
C SER A 164 16.74 -4.39 0.36
N LEU A 165 15.45 -4.11 0.27
CA LEU A 165 14.56 -4.84 -0.61
C LEU A 165 14.97 -4.68 -2.08
N VAL A 166 15.27 -3.46 -2.52
CA VAL A 166 15.63 -3.15 -3.92
C VAL A 166 16.97 -3.76 -4.32
N VAL A 167 17.96 -3.71 -3.43
CA VAL A 167 19.32 -4.23 -3.70
C VAL A 167 19.42 -5.75 -3.50
N GLY A 168 18.56 -6.31 -2.68
CA GLY A 168 18.53 -7.75 -2.38
C GLY A 168 17.70 -8.60 -3.34
N TRP A 169 17.17 -7.99 -4.42
CA TRP A 169 16.46 -8.66 -5.52
C TRP A 169 17.43 -9.22 -6.56
#